data_59d9c8a596ea9564ebbbaaab0ecee2da
#
_entry.id   59d9c8a596ea9564ebbbaaab0ecee2da
#
_cell.length_a   1.000
_cell.length_b   1.000
_cell.length_c   1.000
_cell.angle_alpha   90.00
_cell.angle_beta   90.00
_cell.angle_gamma   90.00
#
_symmetry.space_group_name_H-M   'P 1'
#
loop_
_entity.id
_entity.type
_entity.pdbx_description
1 polymer ?
#
loop_
_entity_poly.entity_id
_entity_poly.type
_entity_poly.pdbx_seq_one_letter_code
_entity_poly.pdbx_strand_id
1 'polypeptide(L)'
;MVLRKTYHFSWRDYTLEFGRQTCIMGVVNVTPDSFSDGGRFYDHHAAAAQGEKLVAEGAAIIDIGGESTRPFSEPVTVEEEIRRVVPVIEKLAQRVSVPISIDTTKAAVARRALEAGASIINDVSALRFDPGLAVLAAEFDTPLILMHMLGDPKSMQVL
;
A
#
# COMPACT_ATOMS: atom_id res chain seq x y z
N MET A 1 29.67 -19.59 6.23
CA MET A 1 28.78 -18.42 6.31
C MET A 1 28.46 -18.01 4.86
N VAL A 2 27.24 -18.23 4.41
CA VAL A 2 26.86 -17.84 3.04
C VAL A 2 26.65 -16.31 3.07
N LEU A 3 27.51 -15.58 2.35
CA LEU A 3 27.35 -14.14 2.15
C LEU A 3 26.08 -13.93 1.34
N ARG A 4 25.05 -13.34 1.94
CA ARG A 4 23.84 -12.95 1.21
C ARG A 4 24.20 -11.82 0.23
N LYS A 5 23.72 -11.95 -1.01
CA LYS A 5 23.90 -10.91 -2.02
C LYS A 5 23.09 -9.68 -1.61
N THR A 6 23.73 -8.51 -1.67
CA THR A 6 23.09 -7.22 -1.40
C THR A 6 22.60 -6.63 -2.71
N TYR A 7 21.39 -6.09 -2.68
CA TYR A 7 20.77 -5.39 -3.79
C TYR A 7 20.37 -3.97 -3.35
N HIS A 8 20.62 -2.99 -4.20
CA HIS A 8 20.16 -1.62 -4.04
C HIS A 8 19.07 -1.36 -5.07
N PHE A 9 17.92 -0.89 -4.62
CA PHE A 9 16.81 -0.55 -5.48
C PHE A 9 16.44 0.92 -5.25
N SER A 10 16.62 1.75 -6.29
CA SER A 10 16.42 3.19 -6.20
C SER A 10 15.37 3.65 -7.20
N TRP A 11 14.49 4.56 -6.78
CA TRP A 11 13.53 5.26 -7.61
C TRP A 11 13.22 6.61 -6.98
N ARG A 12 13.00 7.62 -7.78
CA ARG A 12 12.82 9.00 -7.30
C ARG A 12 13.88 9.34 -6.23
N ASP A 13 13.47 9.78 -5.05
CA ASP A 13 14.36 10.13 -3.92
C ASP A 13 14.54 8.98 -2.91
N TYR A 14 14.08 7.78 -3.23
CA TYR A 14 14.13 6.61 -2.34
C TYR A 14 15.21 5.60 -2.77
N THR A 15 15.80 4.96 -1.78
CA THR A 15 16.67 3.78 -1.98
C THR A 15 16.39 2.76 -0.89
N LEU A 16 16.17 1.51 -1.29
CA LEU A 16 16.06 0.36 -0.39
C LEU A 16 17.27 -0.57 -0.61
N GLU A 17 17.85 -1.03 0.49
CA GLU A 17 18.90 -2.05 0.48
C GLU A 17 18.32 -3.38 0.95
N PHE A 18 18.43 -4.41 0.11
CA PHE A 18 17.98 -5.78 0.42
C PHE A 18 19.18 -6.71 0.59
N GLY A 19 19.05 -7.70 1.45
CA GLY A 19 20.02 -8.78 1.62
C GLY A 19 20.90 -8.67 2.86
N ARG A 20 21.23 -7.47 3.37
CA ARG A 20 21.94 -7.29 4.64
C ARG A 20 21.01 -7.43 5.83
N GLN A 21 19.87 -6.78 5.76
CA GLN A 21 18.82 -6.85 6.78
C GLN A 21 17.45 -7.01 6.13
N THR A 22 16.48 -7.48 6.88
CA THR A 22 15.09 -7.58 6.42
C THR A 22 14.46 -6.19 6.40
N CYS A 23 13.92 -5.80 5.24
CA CYS A 23 13.07 -4.62 5.15
C CYS A 23 11.65 -5.01 5.57
N ILE A 24 11.10 -4.30 6.54
CA ILE A 24 9.75 -4.51 7.04
C ILE A 24 8.80 -3.53 6.37
N MET A 25 7.70 -4.03 5.82
CA MET A 25 6.58 -3.24 5.35
C MET A 25 5.51 -3.20 6.43
N GLY A 26 5.26 -2.03 6.99
CA GLY A 26 4.17 -1.81 7.94
C GLY A 26 2.87 -1.55 7.22
N VAL A 27 1.79 -2.26 7.57
CA VAL A 27 0.49 -2.18 6.90
C VAL A 27 -0.50 -1.38 7.73
N VAL A 28 -1.17 -0.42 7.09
CA VAL A 28 -2.26 0.38 7.66
C VAL A 28 -3.52 0.19 6.81
N ASN A 29 -4.49 -0.56 7.33
CA ASN A 29 -5.78 -0.77 6.69
C ASN A 29 -6.76 0.32 7.12
N VAL A 30 -7.22 1.13 6.17
CA VAL A 30 -8.18 2.21 6.40
C VAL A 30 -9.59 1.70 6.09
N THR A 31 -10.08 0.80 6.92
CA THR A 31 -11.43 0.23 6.81
C THR A 31 -12.31 0.75 7.96
N PRO A 32 -13.66 0.72 7.82
CA PRO A 32 -14.57 1.21 8.85
C PRO A 32 -14.32 0.60 10.24
N ASP A 33 -13.92 -0.66 10.28
CA ASP A 33 -13.73 -1.41 11.52
C ASP A 33 -12.34 -1.19 12.16
N SER A 34 -11.41 -0.55 11.44
CA SER A 34 -10.01 -0.45 11.88
C SER A 34 -9.74 0.71 12.84
N PHE A 35 -10.48 1.85 12.70
CA PHE A 35 -10.20 3.10 13.42
C PHE A 35 -11.45 3.82 13.91
N SER A 36 -12.62 3.17 13.99
CA SER A 36 -13.86 3.80 14.44
C SER A 36 -14.36 3.18 15.74
N ASP A 37 -14.65 4.04 16.72
CA ASP A 37 -15.45 3.68 17.91
C ASP A 37 -16.94 3.56 17.54
N GLY A 38 -17.26 2.78 16.46
CA GLY A 38 -18.64 2.53 16.03
C GLY A 38 -19.27 3.64 15.17
N GLY A 39 -18.50 4.58 14.62
CA GLY A 39 -19.00 5.69 13.80
C GLY A 39 -18.70 5.56 12.30
N ARG A 40 -19.52 6.20 11.46
CA ARG A 40 -19.43 6.21 9.99
C ARG A 40 -18.29 7.05 9.42
N PHE A 41 -17.38 7.54 10.26
CA PHE A 41 -16.26 8.40 9.85
C PHE A 41 -14.95 7.67 10.07
N TYR A 42 -14.12 7.64 9.02
CA TYR A 42 -12.75 7.11 9.11
C TYR A 42 -11.89 8.09 9.91
N ASP A 43 -11.22 7.59 10.94
CA ASP A 43 -10.24 8.43 11.64
C ASP A 43 -8.90 8.42 10.86
N HIS A 44 -8.82 9.32 9.87
CA HIS A 44 -7.60 9.50 9.08
C HIS A 44 -6.41 9.98 9.93
N HIS A 45 -6.65 10.61 11.09
CA HIS A 45 -5.59 11.01 12.00
C HIS A 45 -5.05 9.79 12.76
N ALA A 46 -5.92 8.92 13.25
CA ALA A 46 -5.51 7.68 13.91
C ALA A 46 -4.77 6.75 12.94
N ALA A 47 -5.24 6.64 11.69
CA ALA A 47 -4.56 5.86 10.66
C ALA A 47 -3.16 6.42 10.33
N ALA A 48 -3.01 7.73 10.18
CA ALA A 48 -1.73 8.37 9.97
C ALA A 48 -0.79 8.18 11.18
N ALA A 49 -1.30 8.35 12.40
CA ALA A 49 -0.52 8.13 13.63
C ALA A 49 -0.04 6.67 13.75
N GLN A 50 -0.87 5.70 13.32
CA GLN A 50 -0.43 4.30 13.26
C GLN A 50 0.71 4.11 12.25
N GLY A 51 0.66 4.75 11.09
CA GLY A 51 1.76 4.72 10.12
C GLY A 51 3.05 5.32 10.68
N GLU A 52 2.97 6.48 11.33
CA GLU A 52 4.12 7.11 12.01
C GLU A 52 4.73 6.20 13.08
N LYS A 53 3.87 5.53 13.88
CA LYS A 53 4.30 4.56 14.88
C LYS A 53 5.05 3.39 14.25
N LEU A 54 4.53 2.81 13.17
CA LEU A 54 5.20 1.71 12.46
C LEU A 54 6.59 2.12 11.95
N VAL A 55 6.74 3.35 11.44
CA VAL A 55 8.05 3.89 11.04
C VAL A 55 8.98 4.00 12.24
N ALA A 56 8.52 4.53 13.38
CA ALA A 56 9.31 4.61 14.60
C ALA A 56 9.73 3.24 15.15
N GLU A 57 8.94 2.20 14.87
CA GLU A 57 9.23 0.80 15.22
C GLU A 57 10.13 0.10 14.19
N GLY A 58 10.51 0.76 13.10
CA GLY A 58 11.50 0.29 12.13
C GLY A 58 10.93 -0.19 10.80
N ALA A 59 9.69 0.14 10.45
CA ALA A 59 9.18 -0.11 9.11
C ALA A 59 9.98 0.70 8.06
N ALA A 60 10.40 0.02 6.99
CA ALA A 60 11.12 0.61 5.86
C ALA A 60 10.17 1.08 4.75
N ILE A 61 8.93 0.62 4.76
CA ILE A 61 7.84 0.98 3.84
C ILE A 61 6.56 1.04 4.65
N ILE A 62 5.64 1.96 4.34
CA ILE A 62 4.28 1.94 4.86
C ILE A 62 3.31 1.65 3.72
N ASP A 63 2.50 0.59 3.88
CA ASP A 63 1.52 0.14 2.90
C ASP A 63 0.11 0.55 3.35
N ILE A 64 -0.58 1.34 2.52
CA ILE A 64 -1.90 1.89 2.83
C ILE A 64 -2.95 1.17 1.98
N GLY A 65 -3.91 0.53 2.61
CA GLY A 65 -5.02 -0.14 1.95
C GLY A 65 -6.40 0.39 2.40
N GLY A 66 -7.30 0.61 1.44
CA GLY A 66 -8.67 1.07 1.68
C GLY A 66 -9.74 0.00 1.50
N GLU A 67 -9.38 -1.12 0.92
CA GLU A 67 -10.24 -2.29 0.70
C GLU A 67 -9.69 -3.50 1.44
N SER A 68 -10.57 -4.27 2.08
CA SER A 68 -10.16 -5.51 2.73
C SER A 68 -9.98 -6.61 1.70
N THR A 69 -8.80 -7.21 1.64
CA THR A 69 -8.52 -8.40 0.82
C THR A 69 -8.90 -9.71 1.53
N ARG A 70 -9.56 -9.63 2.70
CA ARG A 70 -10.03 -10.83 3.43
C ARG A 70 -11.10 -11.55 2.62
N PRO A 71 -11.18 -12.89 2.74
CA PRO A 71 -12.28 -13.66 2.15
C PRO A 71 -13.63 -13.09 2.59
N PHE A 72 -14.58 -12.99 1.62
CA PHE A 72 -15.96 -12.49 1.85
C PHE A 72 -16.11 -10.99 2.18
N SER A 73 -15.03 -10.16 2.06
CA SER A 73 -15.20 -8.73 2.15
C SER A 73 -16.00 -8.18 0.96
N GLU A 74 -16.84 -7.18 1.23
CA GLU A 74 -17.59 -6.48 0.18
C GLU A 74 -16.64 -5.62 -0.65
N PRO A 75 -16.77 -5.61 -2.00
CA PRO A 75 -16.00 -4.73 -2.86
C PRO A 75 -16.29 -3.26 -2.54
N VAL A 76 -15.25 -2.44 -2.60
CA VAL A 76 -15.33 -1.00 -2.36
C VAL A 76 -15.31 -0.27 -3.69
N THR A 77 -16.15 0.77 -3.86
CA THR A 77 -16.10 1.61 -5.06
C THR A 77 -14.80 2.42 -5.11
N VAL A 78 -14.42 2.88 -6.32
CA VAL A 78 -13.22 3.72 -6.52
C VAL A 78 -13.29 4.97 -5.65
N GLU A 79 -14.42 5.67 -5.64
CA GLU A 79 -14.63 6.90 -4.90
C GLU A 79 -14.50 6.68 -3.39
N GLU A 80 -15.05 5.59 -2.89
CA GLU A 80 -14.97 5.25 -1.48
C GLU A 80 -13.54 4.88 -1.07
N GLU A 81 -12.83 4.11 -1.88
CA GLU A 81 -11.44 3.75 -1.62
C GLU A 81 -10.54 4.99 -1.61
N ILE A 82 -10.69 5.89 -2.60
CA ILE A 82 -9.99 7.18 -2.63
C ILE A 82 -10.26 7.99 -1.36
N ARG A 83 -11.51 8.08 -0.92
CA ARG A 83 -11.90 8.80 0.29
C ARG A 83 -11.23 8.26 1.54
N ARG A 84 -10.99 6.95 1.58
CA ARG A 84 -10.28 6.28 2.69
C ARG A 84 -8.80 6.58 2.70
N VAL A 85 -8.12 6.35 1.58
CA VAL A 85 -6.66 6.27 1.55
C VAL A 85 -5.97 7.61 1.31
N VAL A 86 -6.52 8.47 0.44
CA VAL A 86 -5.85 9.71 0.03
C VAL A 86 -5.56 10.65 1.21
N PRO A 87 -6.50 10.95 2.12
CA PRO A 87 -6.22 11.83 3.25
C PRO A 87 -5.17 11.28 4.24
N VAL A 88 -5.03 9.94 4.33
CA VAL A 88 -4.00 9.30 5.15
C VAL A 88 -2.64 9.44 4.49
N ILE A 89 -2.56 9.19 3.18
CA ILE A 89 -1.32 9.32 2.40
C ILE A 89 -0.80 10.76 2.43
N GLU A 90 -1.67 11.76 2.22
CA GLU A 90 -1.30 13.19 2.28
C GLU A 90 -0.69 13.58 3.64
N LYS A 91 -1.28 13.06 4.73
CA LYS A 91 -0.75 13.31 6.08
C LYS A 91 0.59 12.63 6.31
N LEU A 92 0.73 11.37 5.91
CA LEU A 92 1.96 10.59 6.09
C LEU A 92 3.10 11.13 5.21
N ALA A 93 2.83 11.51 3.97
CA ALA A 93 3.85 12.05 3.05
C ALA A 93 4.56 13.30 3.61
N GLN A 94 3.91 14.05 4.51
CA GLN A 94 4.50 15.22 5.17
C GLN A 94 5.27 14.89 6.46
N ARG A 95 5.17 13.65 6.97
CA ARG A 95 5.63 13.30 8.33
C ARG A 95 6.64 12.17 8.37
N VAL A 96 6.68 11.34 7.33
CA VAL A 96 7.60 10.20 7.25
C VAL A 96 8.55 10.35 6.06
N SER A 97 9.75 9.81 6.20
CA SER A 97 10.77 9.81 5.14
C SER A 97 10.86 8.48 4.39
N VAL A 98 10.15 7.45 4.85
CA VAL A 98 10.08 6.16 4.17
C VAL A 98 9.07 6.20 3.02
N PRO A 99 9.25 5.38 1.96
CA PRO A 99 8.29 5.30 0.87
C PRO A 99 6.93 4.79 1.36
N ILE A 100 5.86 5.35 0.77
CA ILE A 100 4.48 4.96 1.01
C ILE A 100 4.00 4.14 -0.20
N SER A 101 3.47 2.97 0.07
CA SER A 101 2.83 2.07 -0.89
C SER A 101 1.32 2.22 -0.83
N ILE A 102 0.65 2.13 -1.98
CA ILE A 102 -0.82 2.00 -2.07
C ILE A 102 -1.18 0.57 -2.43
N ASP A 103 -1.90 -0.12 -1.53
CA ASP A 103 -2.50 -1.44 -1.80
C ASP A 103 -3.85 -1.27 -2.49
N THR A 104 -3.85 -1.47 -3.79
CA THR A 104 -5.06 -1.37 -4.62
C THR A 104 -4.91 -2.16 -5.92
N THR A 105 -6.03 -2.65 -6.42
CA THR A 105 -6.16 -3.28 -7.75
C THR A 105 -6.72 -2.34 -8.81
N LYS A 106 -6.92 -1.06 -8.49
CA LYS A 106 -7.61 -0.07 -9.34
C LYS A 106 -6.68 1.09 -9.73
N ALA A 107 -6.43 1.27 -11.02
CA ALA A 107 -5.55 2.33 -11.52
C ALA A 107 -6.03 3.74 -11.13
N ALA A 108 -7.34 3.98 -11.09
CA ALA A 108 -7.87 5.28 -10.68
C ALA A 108 -7.56 5.61 -9.21
N VAL A 109 -7.60 4.63 -8.31
CA VAL A 109 -7.20 4.80 -6.90
C VAL A 109 -5.70 5.03 -6.80
N ALA A 110 -4.90 4.20 -7.48
CA ALA A 110 -3.44 4.32 -7.49
C ALA A 110 -2.99 5.70 -7.99
N ARG A 111 -3.61 6.24 -9.05
CA ARG A 111 -3.31 7.59 -9.55
C ARG A 111 -3.48 8.64 -8.46
N ARG A 112 -4.63 8.65 -7.79
CA ARG A 112 -4.91 9.61 -6.72
C ARG A 112 -3.96 9.46 -5.53
N ALA A 113 -3.60 8.23 -5.20
CA ALA A 113 -2.63 7.94 -4.14
C ALA A 113 -1.22 8.43 -4.49
N LEU A 114 -0.76 8.23 -5.74
CA LEU A 114 0.54 8.71 -6.23
C LEU A 114 0.60 10.24 -6.26
N GLU A 115 -0.48 10.91 -6.69
CA GLU A 115 -0.61 12.37 -6.64
C GLU A 115 -0.57 12.91 -5.20
N ALA A 116 -1.07 12.13 -4.23
CA ALA A 116 -1.09 12.47 -2.81
C ALA A 116 0.25 12.21 -2.08
N GLY A 117 1.21 11.53 -2.72
CA GLY A 117 2.54 11.30 -2.17
C GLY A 117 2.94 9.84 -1.99
N ALA A 118 2.11 8.88 -2.40
CA ALA A 118 2.56 7.49 -2.53
C ALA A 118 3.67 7.38 -3.60
N SER A 119 4.52 6.38 -3.47
CA SER A 119 5.67 6.18 -4.36
C SER A 119 5.86 4.72 -4.79
N ILE A 120 4.96 3.83 -4.37
CA ILE A 120 4.94 2.41 -4.74
C ILE A 120 3.47 2.01 -4.97
N ILE A 121 3.22 1.14 -5.95
CA ILE A 121 1.94 0.48 -6.13
C ILE A 121 2.09 -0.99 -5.68
N ASN A 122 1.21 -1.45 -4.78
CA ASN A 122 1.12 -2.82 -4.34
C ASN A 122 -0.19 -3.42 -4.88
N ASP A 123 -0.09 -4.41 -5.79
CA ASP A 123 -1.24 -5.01 -6.45
C ASP A 123 -1.30 -6.52 -6.20
N VAL A 124 -2.22 -6.95 -5.36
CA VAL A 124 -2.47 -8.36 -5.02
C VAL A 124 -2.94 -9.18 -6.22
N SER A 125 -3.43 -8.54 -7.28
CA SER A 125 -3.90 -9.21 -8.49
C SER A 125 -2.79 -9.45 -9.54
N ALA A 126 -1.61 -8.86 -9.35
CA ALA A 126 -0.51 -8.87 -10.33
C ALA A 126 -0.98 -8.42 -11.73
N LEU A 127 -1.61 -7.25 -11.80
CA LEU A 127 -2.13 -6.60 -13.02
C LEU A 127 -3.28 -7.34 -13.72
N ARG A 128 -3.87 -8.36 -13.07
CA ARG A 128 -4.95 -9.14 -13.69
C ARG A 128 -6.29 -8.42 -13.67
N PHE A 129 -6.55 -7.58 -12.65
CA PHE A 129 -7.84 -6.90 -12.50
C PHE A 129 -7.86 -5.55 -13.22
N ASP A 130 -6.76 -4.81 -13.20
CA ASP A 130 -6.65 -3.55 -13.93
C ASP A 130 -5.24 -3.40 -14.53
N PRO A 131 -5.06 -3.73 -15.83
CA PRO A 131 -3.77 -3.58 -16.51
C PRO A 131 -3.32 -2.11 -16.64
N GLY A 132 -4.21 -1.14 -16.41
CA GLY A 132 -3.90 0.28 -16.35
C GLY A 132 -2.87 0.64 -15.27
N LEU A 133 -2.74 -0.20 -14.23
CA LEU A 133 -1.71 -0.03 -13.21
C LEU A 133 -0.28 -0.08 -13.78
N ALA A 134 -0.02 -0.92 -14.78
CA ALA A 134 1.29 -0.98 -15.44
C ALA A 134 1.61 0.32 -16.19
N VAL A 135 0.62 0.87 -16.91
CA VAL A 135 0.76 2.14 -17.62
C VAL A 135 1.04 3.27 -16.61
N LEU A 136 0.30 3.29 -15.52
CA LEU A 136 0.44 4.27 -14.47
C LEU A 136 1.81 4.19 -13.78
N ALA A 137 2.30 2.99 -13.52
CA ALA A 137 3.62 2.78 -12.94
C ALA A 137 4.74 3.34 -13.82
N ALA A 138 4.62 3.17 -15.14
CA ALA A 138 5.56 3.73 -16.10
C ALA A 138 5.44 5.27 -16.18
N GLU A 139 4.23 5.83 -16.15
CA GLU A 139 3.98 7.28 -16.19
C GLU A 139 4.58 8.00 -14.98
N PHE A 140 4.47 7.40 -13.80
CA PHE A 140 4.93 7.98 -12.54
C PHE A 140 6.35 7.53 -12.14
N ASP A 141 7.05 6.74 -12.94
CA ASP A 141 8.34 6.12 -12.60
C ASP A 141 8.31 5.50 -11.18
N THR A 142 7.34 4.59 -10.96
CA THR A 142 7.06 4.01 -9.66
C THR A 142 7.15 2.50 -9.67
N PRO A 143 7.75 1.86 -8.63
CA PRO A 143 7.80 0.41 -8.51
C PRO A 143 6.42 -0.22 -8.37
N LEU A 144 6.33 -1.47 -8.84
CA LEU A 144 5.20 -2.37 -8.62
C LEU A 144 5.61 -3.50 -7.70
N ILE A 145 4.78 -3.76 -6.68
CA ILE A 145 4.81 -5.00 -5.90
C ILE A 145 3.66 -5.85 -6.42
N LEU A 146 3.97 -7.04 -6.91
CA LEU A 146 3.01 -7.95 -7.52
C LEU A 146 2.93 -9.23 -6.70
N MET A 147 1.73 -9.53 -6.19
CA MET A 147 1.49 -10.77 -5.46
C MET A 147 1.06 -11.88 -6.41
N HIS A 148 1.68 -13.04 -6.30
CA HIS A 148 1.17 -14.26 -6.95
C HIS A 148 0.09 -14.87 -6.08
N MET A 149 -1.11 -15.11 -6.62
CA MET A 149 -2.18 -15.86 -5.97
C MET A 149 -2.83 -16.85 -6.94
N LEU A 150 -3.27 -17.99 -6.40
CA LEU A 150 -4.10 -18.94 -7.13
C LEU A 150 -5.58 -18.52 -6.94
N GLY A 151 -6.32 -18.37 -8.04
CA GLY A 151 -7.71 -17.91 -8.00
C GLY A 151 -7.85 -16.40 -7.77
N ASP A 152 -8.77 -16.02 -6.91
CA ASP A 152 -9.07 -14.64 -6.49
C ASP A 152 -8.99 -14.50 -4.95
N PRO A 153 -9.04 -13.28 -4.40
CA PRO A 153 -8.99 -13.09 -2.94
C PRO A 153 -10.06 -13.84 -2.15
N LYS A 154 -11.20 -14.16 -2.75
CA LYS A 154 -12.28 -14.91 -2.10
C LYS A 154 -12.01 -16.42 -2.05
N SER A 155 -11.29 -16.95 -3.04
CA SER A 155 -11.06 -18.39 -3.20
C SER A 155 -9.64 -18.85 -2.88
N MET A 156 -8.65 -17.94 -2.83
CA MET A 156 -7.24 -18.26 -2.70
C MET A 156 -6.85 -19.04 -1.43
N GLN A 157 -7.68 -19.04 -0.40
CA GLN A 157 -7.45 -19.79 0.85
C GLN A 157 -8.16 -21.15 0.89
N VAL A 158 -8.95 -21.47 -0.13
CA VAL A 158 -9.77 -22.70 -0.21
C VAL A 158 -9.16 -23.71 -1.21
N LEU A 159 -8.21 -23.26 -2.02
CA LEU A 159 -7.54 -24.06 -3.07
C LEU A 159 -6.25 -24.71 -2.58
#